data_03b0ffca45730313e2f3124e0f57fab6
#
_entry.id   03b0ffca45730313e2f3124e0f57fab6
#
_cell.length_a   1.000
_cell.length_b   1.000
_cell.length_c   1.000
_cell.angle_alpha   90.00
_cell.angle_beta   90.00
_cell.angle_gamma   90.00
#
_symmetry.space_group_name_H-M   'P 1'
#
loop_
_entity.id
_entity.type
_entity.pdbx_description
1 polymer ?
#
loop_
_entity_poly.entity_id
_entity_poly.type
_entity_poly.pdbx_seq_one_letter_code
_entity_poly.pdbx_strand_id
1 'polypeptide(L)'
;MCIRDSSYPAGVIGTTLENLQEAAAGEHEEWSLDYPGFADVADEEGFPEIALMYRNIAIAEKGHEERYRAFIKNIETASVFAKEGEVVWQCRNCGFIYTGKEAPQVCPACLHPQAYFEVKKENY
;
A
#
# COMPACT_ATOMS: atom_id res chain seq x y z
N MET A 1 10.93 20.97 1.02
CA MET A 1 9.73 21.67 1.51
C MET A 1 9.68 21.56 3.03
N CYS A 2 9.57 22.66 3.74
CA CYS A 2 9.42 22.60 5.19
C CYS A 2 7.95 22.33 5.54
N ILE A 3 7.65 21.18 6.11
CA ILE A 3 6.29 20.80 6.51
C ILE A 3 5.67 21.73 7.57
N ARG A 4 6.44 22.68 8.11
CA ARG A 4 5.97 23.68 9.06
C ARG A 4 5.36 24.92 8.41
N ASP A 5 5.54 25.10 7.11
CA ASP A 5 5.17 26.32 6.39
C ASP A 5 3.89 26.15 5.56
N SER A 6 3.32 24.95 5.50
CA SER A 6 2.10 24.66 4.77
C SER A 6 1.15 23.78 5.57
N SER A 7 -0.14 24.09 5.55
CA SER A 7 -1.19 23.18 5.97
C SER A 7 -1.33 22.12 4.89
N TYR A 8 -0.75 20.95 5.12
CA TYR A 8 -1.00 19.81 4.27
C TYR A 8 -2.14 18.99 4.89
N PRO A 9 -3.22 18.70 4.17
CA PRO A 9 -4.28 17.83 4.68
C PRO A 9 -3.69 16.43 4.85
N ALA A 10 -3.37 16.06 6.09
CA ALA A 10 -2.79 14.76 6.41
C ALA A 10 -3.87 13.69 6.61
N GLY A 11 -5.15 14.06 6.47
CA GLY A 11 -6.26 13.17 6.77
C GLY A 11 -6.33 12.80 8.25
N VAL A 12 -7.00 11.70 8.54
CA VAL A 12 -7.11 11.13 9.89
C VAL A 12 -5.82 10.38 10.23
N ILE A 13 -5.25 10.67 11.41
CA ILE A 13 -4.14 9.91 11.98
C ILE A 13 -4.70 9.11 13.14
N GLY A 14 -4.78 7.80 12.99
CA GLY A 14 -5.40 6.90 13.96
C GLY A 14 -4.75 5.52 13.98
N THR A 15 -5.56 4.50 14.10
CA THR A 15 -5.13 3.10 14.00
C THR A 15 -4.59 2.77 12.62
N THR A 16 -3.91 1.65 12.47
CA THR A 16 -3.41 1.19 11.16
C THR A 16 -4.54 1.04 10.15
N LEU A 17 -5.71 0.56 10.56
CA LEU A 17 -6.86 0.40 9.67
C LEU A 17 -7.39 1.75 9.21
N GLU A 18 -7.60 2.69 10.11
CA GLU A 18 -8.05 4.06 9.78
C GLU A 18 -7.06 4.76 8.86
N ASN A 19 -5.76 4.65 9.12
CA ASN A 19 -4.73 5.25 8.27
C ASN A 19 -4.73 4.65 6.85
N LEU A 20 -4.94 3.34 6.71
CA LEU A 20 -5.04 2.67 5.41
C LEU A 20 -6.32 3.07 4.66
N GLN A 21 -7.44 3.24 5.36
CA GLN A 21 -8.70 3.71 4.77
C GLN A 21 -8.57 5.12 4.23
N GLU A 22 -7.94 6.01 4.99
CA GLU A 22 -7.68 7.38 4.59
C GLU A 22 -6.72 7.45 3.38
N ALA A 23 -5.65 6.66 3.41
CA ALA A 23 -4.73 6.56 2.28
C ALA A 23 -5.43 6.04 1.01
N ALA A 24 -6.26 5.00 1.13
CA ALA A 24 -7.03 4.48 -0.01
C ALA A 24 -8.03 5.50 -0.56
N ALA A 25 -8.62 6.36 0.30
CA ALA A 25 -9.52 7.41 -0.12
C ALA A 25 -8.77 8.53 -0.87
N GLY A 26 -7.60 8.93 -0.40
CA GLY A 26 -6.73 9.91 -1.08
C GLY A 26 -6.33 9.44 -2.47
N GLU A 27 -5.80 8.24 -2.59
CA GLU A 27 -5.43 7.67 -3.89
C GLU A 27 -6.64 7.58 -4.84
N HIS A 28 -7.82 7.25 -4.29
CA HIS A 28 -9.05 7.23 -5.08
C HIS A 28 -9.40 8.60 -5.66
N GLU A 29 -9.30 9.66 -4.88
CA GLU A 29 -9.51 11.04 -5.32
C GLU A 29 -8.49 11.44 -6.38
N GLU A 30 -7.21 11.13 -6.16
CA GLU A 30 -6.13 11.45 -7.08
C GLU A 30 -6.32 10.81 -8.47
N TRP A 31 -6.60 9.50 -8.56
CA TRP A 31 -6.73 8.85 -9.86
C TRP A 31 -8.09 9.10 -10.54
N SER A 32 -9.15 9.37 -9.78
CA SER A 32 -10.50 9.51 -10.34
C SER A 32 -10.88 10.95 -10.67
N LEU A 33 -10.27 11.94 -10.01
CA LEU A 33 -10.61 13.36 -10.14
C LEU A 33 -9.40 14.24 -10.45
N ASP A 34 -8.35 14.22 -9.60
CA ASP A 34 -7.30 15.22 -9.64
C ASP A 34 -6.42 15.09 -10.88
N TYR A 35 -5.76 13.95 -11.07
CA TYR A 35 -4.90 13.76 -12.23
C TYR A 35 -5.62 13.78 -13.57
N PRO A 36 -6.85 13.20 -13.71
CA PRO A 36 -7.65 13.43 -14.92
C PRO A 36 -7.96 14.91 -15.16
N GLY A 37 -8.36 15.66 -14.11
CA GLY A 37 -8.62 17.10 -14.23
C GLY A 37 -7.37 17.89 -14.61
N PHE A 38 -6.21 17.58 -14.03
CA PHE A 38 -4.95 18.22 -14.41
C PHE A 38 -4.54 17.89 -15.86
N ALA A 39 -4.83 16.67 -16.32
CA ALA A 39 -4.56 16.28 -17.69
C ALA A 39 -5.43 17.07 -18.68
N ASP A 40 -6.71 17.26 -18.37
CA ASP A 40 -7.63 18.02 -19.22
C ASP A 40 -7.20 19.50 -19.32
N VAL A 41 -6.84 20.12 -18.20
CA VAL A 41 -6.28 21.49 -18.18
C VAL A 41 -4.99 21.59 -19.00
N ALA A 42 -4.09 20.62 -18.86
CA ALA A 42 -2.83 20.61 -19.61
C ALA A 42 -3.08 20.50 -21.14
N ASP A 43 -4.06 19.71 -21.58
CA ASP A 43 -4.45 19.65 -22.99
C ASP A 43 -5.04 20.98 -23.48
N GLU A 44 -5.91 21.60 -22.68
CA GLU A 44 -6.51 22.92 -23.02
C GLU A 44 -5.44 24.02 -23.13
N GLU A 45 -4.42 23.98 -22.30
CA GLU A 45 -3.30 24.94 -22.34
C GLU A 45 -2.24 24.61 -23.43
N GLY A 46 -2.40 23.51 -24.15
CA GLY A 46 -1.50 23.12 -25.25
C GLY A 46 -0.26 22.34 -24.81
N PHE A 47 -0.33 21.63 -23.68
CA PHE A 47 0.73 20.77 -23.12
C PHE A 47 0.38 19.28 -23.18
N PRO A 48 0.22 18.66 -24.36
CA PRO A 48 -0.27 17.28 -24.46
C PRO A 48 0.67 16.24 -23.84
N GLU A 49 1.98 16.51 -23.79
CA GLU A 49 2.95 15.62 -23.13
C GLU A 49 2.78 15.61 -21.60
N ILE A 50 2.43 16.76 -21.02
CA ILE A 50 2.11 16.86 -19.59
C ILE A 50 0.78 16.19 -19.29
N ALA A 51 -0.23 16.37 -20.15
CA ALA A 51 -1.51 15.69 -20.04
C ALA A 51 -1.35 14.17 -20.06
N LEU A 52 -0.53 13.63 -20.98
CA LEU A 52 -0.22 12.20 -21.02
C LEU A 52 0.47 11.73 -19.75
N MET A 53 1.40 12.51 -19.22
CA MET A 53 2.07 12.20 -17.95
C MET A 53 1.06 12.08 -16.79
N TYR A 54 0.15 13.03 -16.62
CA TYR A 54 -0.88 12.98 -15.59
C TYR A 54 -1.80 11.76 -15.75
N ARG A 55 -2.21 11.41 -16.97
CA ARG A 55 -2.99 10.19 -17.21
C ARG A 55 -2.25 8.92 -16.80
N ASN A 56 -0.93 8.87 -17.03
CA ASN A 56 -0.11 7.73 -16.60
C ASN A 56 0.08 7.70 -15.09
N ILE A 57 0.19 8.85 -14.42
CA ILE A 57 0.22 8.93 -12.95
C ILE A 57 -1.10 8.39 -12.39
N ALA A 58 -2.26 8.79 -12.91
CA ALA A 58 -3.55 8.26 -12.46
C ALA A 58 -3.62 6.72 -12.50
N ILE A 59 -2.97 6.06 -13.45
CA ILE A 59 -2.88 4.59 -13.51
C ILE A 59 -2.05 4.06 -12.32
N ALA A 60 -0.98 4.75 -11.93
CA ALA A 60 -0.16 4.35 -10.79
C ALA A 60 -0.93 4.50 -9.47
N GLU A 61 -1.64 5.64 -9.27
CA GLU A 61 -2.42 5.90 -8.04
C GLU A 61 -3.57 4.91 -7.88
N LYS A 62 -4.20 4.49 -8.99
CA LYS A 62 -5.15 3.38 -8.94
C LYS A 62 -4.53 2.07 -8.41
N GLY A 63 -3.30 1.76 -8.83
CA GLY A 63 -2.56 0.61 -8.30
C GLY A 63 -2.22 0.75 -6.81
N HIS A 64 -1.96 1.97 -6.33
CA HIS A 64 -1.75 2.26 -4.92
C HIS A 64 -3.02 2.04 -4.10
N GLU A 65 -4.18 2.55 -4.56
CA GLU A 65 -5.46 2.29 -3.92
C GLU A 65 -5.75 0.79 -3.79
N GLU A 66 -5.59 0.02 -4.88
CA GLU A 66 -5.81 -1.43 -4.88
C GLU A 66 -4.94 -2.13 -3.82
N ARG A 67 -3.69 -1.68 -3.65
CA ARG A 67 -2.77 -2.19 -2.62
C ARG A 67 -3.26 -1.87 -1.22
N TYR A 68 -3.67 -0.62 -0.93
CA TYR A 68 -4.19 -0.24 0.38
C TYR A 68 -5.47 -1.02 0.70
N ARG A 69 -6.38 -1.19 -0.25
CA ARG A 69 -7.60 -2.00 -0.07
C ARG A 69 -7.29 -3.47 0.21
N ALA A 70 -6.26 -4.03 -0.40
CA ALA A 70 -5.81 -5.38 -0.09
C ALA A 70 -5.27 -5.50 1.34
N PHE A 71 -4.55 -4.50 1.86
CA PHE A 71 -4.11 -4.47 3.25
C PHE A 71 -5.27 -4.31 4.22
N ILE A 72 -6.23 -3.43 3.93
CA ILE A 72 -7.47 -3.28 4.71
C ILE A 72 -8.18 -4.63 4.82
N LYS A 73 -8.41 -5.30 3.69
CA LYS A 73 -9.03 -6.63 3.67
C LYS A 73 -8.27 -7.64 4.52
N ASN A 74 -6.94 -7.67 4.44
CA ASN A 74 -6.14 -8.58 5.25
C ASN A 74 -6.31 -8.34 6.76
N ILE A 75 -6.46 -7.07 7.19
CA ILE A 75 -6.69 -6.73 8.59
C ILE A 75 -8.10 -7.16 9.00
N GLU A 76 -9.13 -6.82 8.23
CA GLU A 76 -10.54 -7.11 8.52
C GLU A 76 -10.83 -8.61 8.57
N THR A 77 -10.15 -9.40 7.75
CA THR A 77 -10.30 -10.86 7.70
C THR A 77 -9.29 -11.61 8.58
N ALA A 78 -8.48 -10.90 9.39
CA ALA A 78 -7.39 -11.48 10.19
C ALA A 78 -6.40 -12.34 9.37
N SER A 79 -6.22 -12.00 8.09
CA SER A 79 -5.39 -12.77 7.15
C SER A 79 -3.99 -12.19 6.92
N VAL A 80 -3.54 -11.24 7.76
CA VAL A 80 -2.18 -10.69 7.67
C VAL A 80 -1.15 -11.79 7.86
N PHE A 81 -1.28 -12.59 8.94
CA PHE A 81 -0.36 -13.67 9.30
C PHE A 81 -0.96 -15.07 9.14
N ALA A 82 -2.17 -15.18 8.57
CA ALA A 82 -2.85 -16.44 8.28
C ALA A 82 -3.38 -16.43 6.84
N LYS A 83 -3.37 -17.59 6.17
CA LYS A 83 -3.88 -17.77 4.80
C LYS A 83 -4.77 -19.00 4.75
N GLU A 84 -5.67 -19.05 3.77
CA GLU A 84 -6.58 -20.20 3.57
C GLU A 84 -5.81 -21.49 3.26
N GLY A 85 -4.73 -21.37 2.48
CA GLY A 85 -3.82 -22.47 2.12
C GLY A 85 -2.45 -22.34 2.77
N GLU A 86 -1.62 -23.36 2.63
CA GLU A 86 -0.23 -23.28 3.01
C GLU A 86 0.53 -22.34 2.08
N VAL A 87 1.31 -21.44 2.70
CA VAL A 87 2.21 -20.51 2.00
C VAL A 87 3.58 -20.56 2.65
N VAL A 88 4.56 -20.05 1.92
CA VAL A 88 5.93 -19.93 2.43
C VAL A 88 6.06 -18.58 3.14
N TRP A 89 6.35 -18.62 4.44
CA TRP A 89 6.64 -17.46 5.27
C TRP A 89 8.14 -17.23 5.37
N GLN A 90 8.57 -15.99 5.37
CA GLN A 90 9.95 -15.59 5.58
C GLN A 90 10.06 -14.58 6.70
N CYS A 91 10.98 -14.81 7.63
CA CYS A 91 11.32 -13.83 8.66
C CYS A 91 12.17 -12.71 8.04
N ARG A 92 11.69 -11.48 8.06
CA ARG A 92 12.39 -10.31 7.49
C ARG A 92 13.67 -9.94 8.24
N ASN A 93 13.84 -10.43 9.49
CA ASN A 93 15.04 -10.16 10.26
C ASN A 93 16.20 -11.10 9.91
N CYS A 94 15.95 -12.43 9.85
CA CYS A 94 17.03 -13.41 9.70
C CYS A 94 16.91 -14.29 8.45
N GLY A 95 15.83 -14.16 7.68
CA GLY A 95 15.62 -14.99 6.48
C GLY A 95 15.09 -16.40 6.75
N PHE A 96 14.77 -16.78 8.00
CA PHE A 96 14.19 -18.08 8.31
C PHE A 96 12.94 -18.35 7.50
N ILE A 97 12.83 -19.54 6.90
CA ILE A 97 11.73 -19.96 6.05
C ILE A 97 10.86 -20.98 6.78
N TYR A 98 9.55 -20.80 6.68
CA TYR A 98 8.54 -21.70 7.25
C TYR A 98 7.39 -21.88 6.27
N THR A 99 6.89 -23.12 6.10
CA THR A 99 5.71 -23.41 5.28
C THR A 99 4.54 -23.78 6.18
N GLY A 100 3.43 -23.12 6.00
CA GLY A 100 2.21 -23.36 6.76
C GLY A 100 1.12 -22.33 6.49
N LYS A 101 -0.08 -22.56 7.04
CA LYS A 101 -1.21 -21.64 6.89
C LYS A 101 -1.06 -20.37 7.70
N GLU A 102 -0.34 -20.42 8.81
CA GLU A 102 -0.13 -19.31 9.71
C GLU A 102 1.37 -19.10 9.96
N ALA A 103 1.81 -17.85 9.99
CA ALA A 103 3.18 -17.50 10.36
C ALA A 103 3.46 -17.85 11.83
N PRO A 104 4.66 -18.36 12.19
CA PRO A 104 5.02 -18.64 13.56
C PRO A 104 4.84 -17.41 14.48
N GLN A 105 4.33 -17.60 15.68
CA GLN A 105 4.17 -16.53 16.68
C GLN A 105 5.50 -15.90 17.08
N VAL A 106 6.56 -16.73 17.06
CA VAL A 106 7.94 -16.32 17.33
C VAL A 106 8.85 -17.05 16.36
N CYS A 107 9.78 -16.32 15.75
CA CYS A 107 10.77 -16.91 14.87
C CYS A 107 11.70 -17.86 15.63
N PRO A 108 11.77 -19.17 15.31
CA PRO A 108 12.60 -20.11 16.05
C PRO A 108 14.11 -19.89 15.87
N ALA A 109 14.53 -19.13 14.87
CA ALA A 109 15.94 -18.86 14.61
C ALA A 109 16.46 -17.60 15.31
N CYS A 110 15.62 -16.53 15.43
CA CYS A 110 16.10 -15.25 15.95
C CYS A 110 15.20 -14.63 17.02
N LEU A 111 14.14 -15.33 17.44
CA LEU A 111 13.22 -14.97 18.52
C LEU A 111 12.42 -13.68 18.29
N HIS A 112 12.41 -13.14 17.07
CA HIS A 112 11.55 -12.01 16.74
C HIS A 112 10.07 -12.43 16.64
N PRO A 113 9.13 -11.53 16.99
CA PRO A 113 7.71 -11.85 17.00
C PRO A 113 7.15 -12.05 15.59
N GLN A 114 5.93 -12.60 15.50
CA GLN A 114 5.19 -12.88 14.27
C GLN A 114 5.15 -11.68 13.29
N ALA A 115 5.13 -10.46 13.81
CA ALA A 115 5.16 -9.22 13.01
C ALA A 115 6.37 -9.10 12.07
N TYR A 116 7.41 -9.90 12.26
CA TYR A 116 8.58 -9.97 11.38
C TYR A 116 8.41 -10.95 10.21
N PHE A 117 7.33 -11.70 10.16
CA PHE A 117 7.08 -12.60 9.03
C PHE A 117 6.32 -11.89 7.90
N GLU A 118 6.65 -12.27 6.69
CA GLU A 118 5.90 -11.95 5.48
C GLU A 118 5.76 -13.20 4.60
N VAL A 119 4.80 -13.21 3.69
CA VAL A 119 4.76 -14.23 2.65
C VAL A 119 5.98 -14.03 1.75
N LYS A 120 6.76 -15.10 1.59
CA LYS A 120 7.99 -15.05 0.80
C LYS A 120 7.68 -14.60 -0.63
N LYS A 121 8.40 -13.61 -1.11
CA LYS A 121 8.36 -13.14 -2.50
C LYS A 121 9.56 -13.69 -3.25
N GLU A 122 9.33 -14.13 -4.47
CA GLU A 122 10.38 -14.53 -5.41
C GLU A 122 10.26 -13.62 -6.64
N ASN A 123 11.18 -12.68 -6.76
CA ASN A 123 11.20 -11.68 -7.81
C ASN A 123 12.54 -11.65 -8.58
N TYR A 124 13.24 -12.77 -8.59
CA TYR A 124 14.54 -12.97 -9.25
C TYR A 124 14.45 -14.12 -10.26
#